data_fdead4eca7d0bb62db12e7843a7904e7
#
_entry.id   fdead4eca7d0bb62db12e7843a7904e7
#
_cell.length_a   1.000
_cell.length_b   1.000
_cell.length_c   1.000
_cell.angle_alpha   90.00
_cell.angle_beta   90.00
_cell.angle_gamma   90.00
#
_symmetry.space_group_name_H-M   'P 1'
#
loop_
_entity.id
_entity.type
_entity.pdbx_description
1 polymer ?
#
loop_
_entity_poly.entity_id
_entity_poly.type
_entity_poly.pdbx_seq_one_letter_code
_entity_poly.pdbx_strand_id
1 'polypeptide(L)'
;MAKEMSRRTFLKQGAAAAIGLAVVPSTVLGKKFGYTAPSDKLNILGVGVGGRGASVLKGLESQNIIGLCDVDWKYADHIFKRYPAAKKFNDYRKMYDEMLKSADAVMVATADHTHAIIAADAITAGKHVYCEKPLTHTVYESRLLTKLADKYKVCLLYTSP
;
A
#
# COMPACT_ATOMS: atom_id res chain seq x y z
N MET A 1 41.92 -23.80 37.22
CA MET A 1 40.89 -23.29 38.13
C MET A 1 40.04 -22.26 37.40
N ALA A 2 38.83 -22.60 37.05
CA ALA A 2 37.89 -21.64 36.44
C ALA A 2 37.38 -20.70 37.53
N LYS A 3 37.58 -19.39 37.35
CA LYS A 3 37.16 -18.36 38.29
C LYS A 3 35.64 -18.20 38.16
N GLU A 4 34.88 -18.58 39.18
CA GLU A 4 33.43 -18.42 39.21
C GLU A 4 33.06 -16.94 39.04
N MET A 5 32.27 -16.66 37.99
CA MET A 5 31.80 -15.32 37.68
C MET A 5 30.57 -15.00 38.55
N SER A 6 30.68 -13.97 39.40
CA SER A 6 29.58 -13.59 40.27
C SER A 6 28.39 -13.05 39.46
N ARG A 7 27.13 -13.25 39.94
CA ARG A 7 25.92 -12.73 39.33
C ARG A 7 25.98 -11.22 39.04
N ARG A 8 26.66 -10.47 39.91
CA ARG A 8 26.85 -9.02 39.79
C ARG A 8 27.79 -8.66 38.64
N THR A 9 28.82 -9.46 38.38
CA THR A 9 29.77 -9.29 37.27
C THR A 9 29.10 -9.64 35.94
N PHE A 10 28.28 -10.70 35.91
CA PHE A 10 27.49 -11.10 34.75
C PHE A 10 26.49 -10.01 34.35
N LEU A 11 25.75 -9.45 35.31
CA LEU A 11 24.79 -8.36 35.03
C LEU A 11 25.47 -7.07 34.55
N LYS A 12 26.65 -6.72 35.11
CA LYS A 12 27.42 -5.55 34.66
C LYS A 12 27.95 -5.72 33.22
N GLN A 13 28.42 -6.92 32.90
CA GLN A 13 28.93 -7.23 31.55
C GLN A 13 27.79 -7.37 30.52
N GLY A 14 26.66 -7.95 30.94
CA GLY A 14 25.45 -8.03 30.10
C GLY A 14 24.85 -6.66 29.81
N ALA A 15 24.81 -5.74 30.77
CA ALA A 15 24.35 -4.37 30.59
C ALA A 15 25.27 -3.57 29.63
N ALA A 16 26.58 -3.75 29.71
CA ALA A 16 27.53 -3.09 28.80
C ALA A 16 27.43 -3.62 27.37
N ALA A 17 27.14 -4.92 27.18
CA ALA A 17 26.90 -5.50 25.86
C ALA A 17 25.54 -5.06 25.24
N ALA A 18 24.53 -4.84 26.09
CA ALA A 18 23.20 -4.37 25.62
C ALA A 18 23.21 -2.90 25.16
N ILE A 19 24.08 -2.05 25.74
CA ILE A 19 24.23 -0.65 25.34
C ILE A 19 24.85 -0.53 23.94
N GLY A 20 25.71 -1.46 23.53
CA GLY A 20 26.33 -1.47 22.20
C GLY A 20 25.39 -1.87 21.05
N LEU A 21 24.22 -2.45 21.34
CA LEU A 21 23.26 -2.91 20.34
C LEU A 21 22.06 -1.96 20.11
N ALA A 22 21.98 -0.85 20.84
CA ALA A 22 20.84 0.07 20.80
C ALA A 22 21.06 1.34 19.96
N VAL A 23 21.96 1.31 18.98
CA VAL A 23 21.97 2.35 17.96
C VAL A 23 20.99 1.95 16.87
N VAL A 24 19.70 2.04 17.18
CA VAL A 24 18.64 1.99 16.15
C VAL A 24 18.76 3.31 15.38
N PRO A 25 19.07 3.28 14.07
CA PRO A 25 19.10 4.51 13.27
C PRO A 25 17.80 5.28 13.45
N SER A 26 17.89 6.60 13.60
CA SER A 26 16.70 7.47 13.76
C SER A 26 15.68 7.32 12.63
N THR A 27 16.11 6.82 11.46
CA THR A 27 15.29 6.44 10.31
C THR A 27 14.32 5.28 10.59
N VAL A 28 14.58 4.45 11.60
CA VAL A 28 13.71 3.34 12.01
C VAL A 28 12.69 3.80 13.06
N LEU A 29 12.96 4.88 13.78
CA LEU A 29 12.10 5.44 14.84
C LEU A 29 11.11 6.51 14.32
N GLY A 30 10.92 6.61 13.02
CA GLY A 30 10.15 7.54 12.18
C GLY A 30 9.26 8.60 12.82
N LYS A 31 8.36 8.23 13.71
CA LYS A 31 7.31 9.14 14.21
C LYS A 31 7.81 10.31 15.08
N LYS A 32 8.95 10.18 15.74
CA LYS A 32 9.43 11.20 16.69
C LYS A 32 9.99 12.46 16.00
N PHE A 33 10.30 12.39 14.69
CA PHE A 33 10.92 13.48 13.92
C PHE A 33 10.16 13.88 12.65
N GLY A 34 8.87 13.54 12.53
CA GLY A 34 8.07 13.83 11.33
C GLY A 34 8.45 13.00 10.10
N TYR A 35 9.26 11.97 10.27
CA TYR A 35 9.68 11.06 9.22
C TYR A 35 8.90 9.73 9.33
N THR A 36 8.29 9.29 8.24
CA THR A 36 7.63 7.98 8.18
C THR A 36 8.68 6.91 7.88
N ALA A 37 8.83 5.93 8.77
CA ALA A 37 9.75 4.83 8.52
C ALA A 37 9.37 4.08 7.24
N PRO A 38 10.32 3.54 6.46
CA PRO A 38 10.02 2.76 5.26
C PRO A 38 9.03 1.61 5.50
N SER A 39 9.09 0.98 6.69
CA SER A 39 8.18 -0.08 7.15
C SER A 39 6.75 0.39 7.43
N ASP A 40 6.55 1.69 7.65
CA ASP A 40 5.24 2.28 7.96
C ASP A 40 4.52 2.79 6.70
N LYS A 41 5.19 2.72 5.53
CA LYS A 41 4.60 3.09 4.25
C LYS A 41 3.76 1.96 3.68
N LEU A 42 2.59 2.32 3.16
CA LEU A 42 1.72 1.38 2.47
C LEU A 42 2.24 1.10 1.05
N ASN A 43 2.20 -0.14 0.64
CA ASN A 43 2.45 -0.56 -0.73
C ASN A 43 1.15 -0.46 -1.54
N ILE A 44 1.14 0.41 -2.54
CA ILE A 44 -0.06 0.77 -3.30
C ILE A 44 0.06 0.30 -4.75
N LEU A 45 -1.01 -0.31 -5.25
CA LEU A 45 -1.25 -0.58 -6.66
C LEU A 45 -2.23 0.47 -7.22
N GLY A 46 -1.95 1.00 -8.40
CA GLY A 46 -2.83 1.94 -9.09
C GLY A 46 -3.42 1.35 -10.36
N VAL A 47 -4.76 1.44 -10.53
CA VAL A 47 -5.49 1.02 -11.74
C VAL A 47 -6.24 2.21 -12.33
N GLY A 48 -6.01 2.49 -13.64
CA GLY A 48 -6.54 3.66 -14.32
C GLY A 48 -5.75 4.93 -13.99
N VAL A 49 -4.46 4.95 -14.33
CA VAL A 49 -3.52 5.95 -13.80
C VAL A 49 -3.29 7.14 -14.74
N GLY A 50 -3.74 7.07 -16.00
CA GLY A 50 -3.44 8.10 -17.00
C GLY A 50 -4.23 9.41 -16.84
N GLY A 51 -5.45 9.34 -16.30
CA GLY A 51 -6.34 10.50 -16.16
C GLY A 51 -6.48 11.00 -14.73
N ARG A 52 -7.68 10.88 -14.16
CA ARG A 52 -7.96 11.26 -12.77
C ARG A 52 -7.06 10.52 -11.78
N GLY A 53 -6.71 9.28 -12.07
CA GLY A 53 -5.79 8.50 -11.25
C GLY A 53 -4.41 9.14 -11.07
N ALA A 54 -3.93 9.93 -12.05
CA ALA A 54 -2.70 10.70 -11.93
C ALA A 54 -2.74 11.70 -10.77
N SER A 55 -3.88 12.40 -10.62
CA SER A 55 -4.07 13.36 -9.53
C SER A 55 -4.17 12.68 -8.17
N VAL A 56 -4.83 11.52 -8.10
CA VAL A 56 -4.94 10.72 -6.88
C VAL A 56 -3.58 10.19 -6.46
N LEU A 57 -2.80 9.63 -7.39
CA LEU A 57 -1.44 9.13 -7.13
C LEU A 57 -0.52 10.22 -6.60
N LYS A 58 -0.68 11.46 -7.07
CA LYS A 58 0.07 12.59 -6.53
C LYS A 58 -0.19 12.81 -5.03
N GLY A 59 -1.41 12.60 -4.56
CA GLY A 59 -1.75 12.64 -3.15
C GLY A 59 -1.18 11.49 -2.32
N LEU A 60 -0.76 10.41 -2.98
CA LEU A 60 -0.24 9.18 -2.36
C LEU A 60 1.30 9.06 -2.46
N GLU A 61 2.01 10.10 -2.91
CA GLU A 61 3.47 10.07 -3.11
C GLU A 61 4.30 9.79 -1.85
N SER A 62 3.72 10.03 -0.66
CA SER A 62 4.36 9.67 0.60
C SER A 62 4.44 8.16 0.83
N GLN A 63 3.67 7.37 0.08
CA GLN A 63 3.59 5.92 0.17
C GLN A 63 4.45 5.24 -0.92
N ASN A 64 4.51 3.92 -0.89
CA ASN A 64 5.23 3.14 -1.91
C ASN A 64 4.26 2.80 -3.07
N ILE A 65 4.44 3.42 -4.22
CA ILE A 65 3.72 3.04 -5.43
C ILE A 65 4.50 1.90 -6.10
N ILE A 66 4.00 0.67 -5.96
CA ILE A 66 4.73 -0.54 -6.39
C ILE A 66 4.30 -1.08 -7.74
N GLY A 67 3.07 -0.79 -8.19
CA GLY A 67 2.56 -1.24 -9.48
C GLY A 67 1.51 -0.29 -10.05
N LEU A 68 1.51 -0.13 -11.36
CA LEU A 68 0.64 0.75 -12.11
C LEU A 68 0.04 0.03 -13.30
N CYS A 69 -1.28 0.18 -13.49
CA CYS A 69 -2.01 -0.41 -14.59
C CYS A 69 -2.84 0.63 -15.33
N ASP A 70 -2.71 0.65 -16.65
CA ASP A 70 -3.59 1.40 -17.54
C ASP A 70 -3.69 0.69 -18.88
N VAL A 71 -4.87 0.68 -19.48
CA VAL A 71 -5.09 0.07 -20.81
C VAL A 71 -4.50 0.93 -21.94
N ASP A 72 -4.45 2.25 -21.75
CA ASP A 72 -3.83 3.20 -22.67
C ASP A 72 -2.47 3.66 -22.19
N TRP A 73 -1.43 2.93 -22.58
CA TRP A 73 -0.06 3.20 -22.21
C TRP A 73 0.46 4.55 -22.74
N LYS A 74 -0.06 4.99 -23.89
CA LYS A 74 0.32 6.28 -24.45
C LYS A 74 -0.23 7.42 -23.60
N TYR A 75 -1.48 7.31 -23.18
CA TYR A 75 -2.12 8.27 -22.29
C TYR A 75 -1.50 8.29 -20.89
N ALA A 76 -1.15 7.12 -20.36
CA ALA A 76 -0.56 6.96 -19.03
C ALA A 76 0.98 7.15 -18.98
N ASP A 77 1.66 7.39 -20.13
CA ASP A 77 3.13 7.44 -20.23
C ASP A 77 3.77 8.42 -19.23
N HIS A 78 3.15 9.59 -19.03
CA HIS A 78 3.63 10.60 -18.09
C HIS A 78 3.66 10.10 -16.64
N ILE A 79 2.73 9.22 -16.24
CA ILE A 79 2.70 8.60 -14.90
C ILE A 79 3.73 7.47 -14.83
N PHE A 80 3.84 6.66 -15.86
CA PHE A 80 4.87 5.62 -15.91
C PHE A 80 6.30 6.18 -15.83
N LYS A 81 6.53 7.38 -16.38
CA LYS A 81 7.80 8.10 -16.25
C LYS A 81 8.01 8.70 -14.86
N ARG A 82 6.92 9.14 -14.21
CA ARG A 82 6.97 9.70 -12.85
C ARG A 82 7.31 8.65 -11.79
N TYR A 83 6.85 7.41 -11.95
CA TYR A 83 7.09 6.31 -11.02
C TYR A 83 7.88 5.17 -11.69
N PRO A 84 9.17 5.39 -12.04
CA PRO A 84 9.95 4.44 -12.82
C PRO A 84 10.21 3.12 -12.09
N ALA A 85 10.16 3.10 -10.75
CA ALA A 85 10.32 1.91 -9.92
C ALA A 85 9.06 1.03 -9.86
N ALA A 86 7.89 1.58 -10.21
CA ALA A 86 6.64 0.82 -10.22
C ALA A 86 6.58 -0.11 -11.45
N LYS A 87 6.16 -1.35 -11.23
CA LYS A 87 5.94 -2.30 -12.33
C LYS A 87 4.70 -1.90 -13.13
N LYS A 88 4.76 -2.02 -14.46
CA LYS A 88 3.73 -1.53 -15.39
C LYS A 88 2.93 -2.68 -15.98
N PHE A 89 1.61 -2.49 -16.07
CA PHE A 89 0.68 -3.48 -16.58
C PHE A 89 -0.37 -2.81 -17.49
N ASN A 90 -0.88 -3.57 -18.46
CA ASN A 90 -2.02 -3.18 -19.29
C ASN A 90 -3.32 -3.91 -18.90
N ASP A 91 -3.23 -4.91 -18.04
CA ASP A 91 -4.35 -5.68 -17.50
C ASP A 91 -4.21 -5.78 -15.97
N TYR A 92 -5.21 -5.26 -15.23
CA TYR A 92 -5.19 -5.28 -13.77
C TYR A 92 -5.18 -6.70 -13.19
N ARG A 93 -5.76 -7.69 -13.88
CA ARG A 93 -5.78 -9.08 -13.42
C ARG A 93 -4.37 -9.65 -13.35
N LYS A 94 -3.56 -9.39 -14.40
CA LYS A 94 -2.14 -9.77 -14.40
C LYS A 94 -1.36 -9.07 -13.29
N MET A 95 -1.65 -7.79 -13.04
CA MET A 95 -1.06 -7.06 -11.93
C MET A 95 -1.45 -7.68 -10.59
N TYR A 96 -2.71 -8.08 -10.41
CA TYR A 96 -3.19 -8.73 -9.19
C TYR A 96 -2.56 -10.11 -8.99
N ASP A 97 -2.51 -10.93 -10.03
CA ASP A 97 -1.87 -12.25 -9.96
C ASP A 97 -0.41 -12.16 -9.48
N GLU A 98 0.32 -11.15 -9.93
CA GLU A 98 1.74 -11.01 -9.63
C GLU A 98 2.01 -10.23 -8.33
N MET A 99 1.25 -9.18 -8.03
CA MET A 99 1.63 -8.18 -7.04
C MET A 99 0.63 -7.97 -5.90
N LEU A 100 -0.60 -8.48 -5.99
CA LEU A 100 -1.63 -8.20 -4.99
C LEU A 100 -1.23 -8.68 -3.58
N LYS A 101 -0.46 -9.77 -3.49
CA LYS A 101 0.02 -10.29 -2.20
C LYS A 101 0.93 -9.31 -1.46
N SER A 102 1.74 -8.55 -2.19
CA SER A 102 2.69 -7.57 -1.64
C SER A 102 2.09 -6.18 -1.44
N ALA A 103 0.87 -5.94 -1.90
CA ALA A 103 0.16 -4.68 -1.73
C ALA A 103 -0.61 -4.64 -0.41
N ASP A 104 -0.78 -3.43 0.12
CA ASP A 104 -1.65 -3.14 1.26
C ASP A 104 -2.97 -2.53 0.79
N ALA A 105 -2.91 -1.71 -0.26
CA ALA A 105 -4.07 -1.02 -0.81
C ALA A 105 -4.03 -0.94 -2.34
N VAL A 106 -5.22 -0.79 -2.92
CA VAL A 106 -5.43 -0.57 -4.35
C VAL A 106 -6.18 0.74 -4.58
N MET A 107 -5.65 1.57 -5.46
CA MET A 107 -6.31 2.77 -5.97
C MET A 107 -6.95 2.45 -7.31
N VAL A 108 -8.26 2.72 -7.46
CA VAL A 108 -9.06 2.49 -8.66
C VAL A 108 -9.62 3.82 -9.17
N ALA A 109 -9.23 4.18 -10.40
CA ALA A 109 -9.69 5.41 -11.07
C ALA A 109 -9.87 5.17 -12.58
N THR A 110 -10.48 4.06 -12.91
CA THR A 110 -10.81 3.62 -14.26
C THR A 110 -12.12 4.24 -14.75
N ALA A 111 -12.72 3.71 -15.81
CA ALA A 111 -14.08 4.06 -16.20
C ALA A 111 -15.10 3.48 -15.20
N ASP A 112 -16.19 4.20 -14.96
CA ASP A 112 -17.19 3.95 -13.91
C ASP A 112 -17.69 2.51 -13.86
N HIS A 113 -17.95 1.93 -15.03
CA HIS A 113 -18.49 0.56 -15.17
C HIS A 113 -17.49 -0.55 -14.81
N THR A 114 -16.22 -0.21 -14.60
CA THR A 114 -15.18 -1.18 -14.20
C THR A 114 -14.76 -1.05 -12.73
N HIS A 115 -15.20 0.00 -12.03
CA HIS A 115 -14.87 0.22 -10.62
C HIS A 115 -15.24 -0.96 -9.74
N ALA A 116 -16.47 -1.44 -9.88
CA ALA A 116 -17.00 -2.49 -9.00
C ALA A 116 -16.22 -3.80 -9.08
N ILE A 117 -15.92 -4.28 -10.28
CA ILE A 117 -15.22 -5.56 -10.44
C ILE A 117 -13.78 -5.47 -9.95
N ILE A 118 -13.06 -4.39 -10.27
CA ILE A 118 -11.67 -4.20 -9.85
C ILE A 118 -11.59 -4.06 -8.32
N ALA A 119 -12.50 -3.29 -7.71
CA ALA A 119 -12.58 -3.12 -6.27
C ALA A 119 -12.97 -4.43 -5.56
N ALA A 120 -13.94 -5.18 -6.08
CA ALA A 120 -14.38 -6.45 -5.51
C ALA A 120 -13.25 -7.48 -5.46
N ASP A 121 -12.46 -7.60 -6.52
CA ASP A 121 -11.32 -8.51 -6.59
C ASP A 121 -10.26 -8.15 -5.52
N ALA A 122 -9.94 -6.86 -5.35
CA ALA A 122 -9.02 -6.40 -4.33
C ALA A 122 -9.56 -6.64 -2.90
N ILE A 123 -10.84 -6.32 -2.65
CA ILE A 123 -11.50 -6.52 -1.35
C ILE A 123 -11.51 -7.99 -0.97
N THR A 124 -11.86 -8.89 -1.90
CA THR A 124 -11.91 -10.33 -1.64
C THR A 124 -10.54 -10.93 -1.33
N ALA A 125 -9.48 -10.30 -1.83
CA ALA A 125 -8.10 -10.62 -1.48
C ALA A 125 -7.63 -9.95 -0.17
N GLY A 126 -8.53 -9.29 0.58
CA GLY A 126 -8.23 -8.67 1.87
C GLY A 126 -7.45 -7.35 1.75
N LYS A 127 -7.54 -6.63 0.62
CA LYS A 127 -6.84 -5.37 0.41
C LYS A 127 -7.76 -4.18 0.63
N HIS A 128 -7.22 -3.11 1.21
CA HIS A 128 -7.91 -1.83 1.28
C HIS A 128 -8.09 -1.22 -0.10
N VAL A 129 -9.18 -0.51 -0.33
CA VAL A 129 -9.48 0.08 -1.64
C VAL A 129 -9.80 1.56 -1.49
N TYR A 130 -9.16 2.38 -2.31
CA TYR A 130 -9.59 3.72 -2.64
C TYR A 130 -10.19 3.68 -4.05
N CYS A 131 -11.44 4.11 -4.21
CA CYS A 131 -12.13 4.14 -5.50
C CYS A 131 -12.58 5.56 -5.83
N GLU A 132 -12.36 6.01 -7.07
CA GLU A 132 -12.90 7.28 -7.55
C GLU A 132 -14.42 7.22 -7.67
N LYS A 133 -15.01 8.41 -7.67
CA LYS A 133 -16.47 8.58 -7.86
C LYS A 133 -16.84 8.43 -9.36
N PRO A 134 -18.04 7.92 -9.65
CA PRO A 134 -18.95 7.25 -8.73
C PRO A 134 -18.40 5.89 -8.29
N LEU A 135 -18.71 5.46 -7.07
CA LEU A 135 -18.18 4.20 -6.53
C LEU A 135 -18.42 3.01 -7.45
N THR A 136 -19.60 2.97 -8.05
CA THR A 136 -20.04 1.89 -8.96
C THR A 136 -21.02 2.42 -10.00
N HIS A 137 -21.28 1.61 -11.02
CA HIS A 137 -22.25 1.94 -12.06
C HIS A 137 -23.70 1.62 -11.66
N THR A 138 -23.92 0.69 -10.72
CA THR A 138 -25.24 0.27 -10.27
C THR A 138 -25.39 0.23 -8.75
N VAL A 139 -26.62 0.36 -8.26
CA VAL A 139 -26.93 0.22 -6.83
C VAL A 139 -26.64 -1.19 -6.31
N TYR A 140 -26.82 -2.21 -7.14
CA TYR A 140 -26.49 -3.59 -6.79
C TYR A 140 -25.00 -3.73 -6.47
N GLU A 141 -24.14 -3.21 -7.31
CA GLU A 141 -22.68 -3.22 -7.13
C GLU A 141 -22.25 -2.49 -5.86
N SER A 142 -22.84 -1.32 -5.57
CA SER A 142 -22.55 -0.57 -4.33
C SER A 142 -22.88 -1.40 -3.08
N ARG A 143 -24.05 -2.04 -3.07
CA ARG A 143 -24.45 -2.93 -1.97
C ARG A 143 -23.55 -4.16 -1.86
N LEU A 144 -23.09 -4.70 -2.98
CA LEU A 144 -22.16 -5.82 -3.01
C LEU A 144 -20.80 -5.42 -2.40
N LEU A 145 -20.22 -4.29 -2.83
CA LEU A 145 -18.95 -3.81 -2.30
C LEU A 145 -19.00 -3.53 -0.79
N THR A 146 -20.11 -2.95 -0.31
CA THR A 146 -20.32 -2.72 1.12
C THR A 146 -20.30 -4.05 1.90
N LYS A 147 -21.05 -5.06 1.43
CA LYS A 147 -21.07 -6.39 2.07
C LYS A 147 -19.69 -7.07 2.03
N LEU A 148 -18.96 -6.93 0.93
CA LEU A 148 -17.63 -7.49 0.81
C LEU A 148 -16.64 -6.80 1.75
N ALA A 149 -16.64 -5.47 1.83
CA ALA A 149 -15.79 -4.71 2.73
C ALA A 149 -16.03 -5.11 4.20
N ASP A 150 -17.29 -5.26 4.60
CA ASP A 150 -17.67 -5.74 5.94
C ASP A 150 -17.19 -7.18 6.19
N LYS A 151 -17.40 -8.06 5.21
CA LYS A 151 -17.02 -9.48 5.33
C LYS A 151 -15.50 -9.65 5.47
N TYR A 152 -14.72 -8.95 4.65
CA TYR A 152 -13.26 -9.09 4.61
C TYR A 152 -12.55 -8.12 5.57
N LYS A 153 -13.30 -7.27 6.30
CA LYS A 153 -12.77 -6.30 7.28
C LYS A 153 -11.74 -5.34 6.70
N VAL A 154 -11.98 -4.87 5.48
CA VAL A 154 -11.12 -3.91 4.80
C VAL A 154 -11.79 -2.54 4.71
N CYS A 155 -10.97 -1.51 4.56
CA CYS A 155 -11.45 -0.15 4.31
C CYS A 155 -11.77 0.00 2.82
N LEU A 156 -12.97 0.46 2.51
CA LEU A 156 -13.39 0.93 1.19
C LEU A 156 -13.64 2.43 1.30
N LEU A 157 -12.72 3.22 0.76
CA LEU A 157 -12.81 4.67 0.69
C LEU A 157 -13.18 5.07 -0.73
N TYR A 158 -14.16 5.97 -0.87
CA TYR A 158 -14.50 6.57 -2.16
C TYR A 158 -14.67 8.08 -2.00
N THR A 159 -14.45 8.82 -3.09
CA THR A 159 -14.64 10.28 -3.08
C THR A 159 -16.12 10.62 -3.14
N SER A 160 -16.54 11.59 -2.32
CA SER A 160 -17.84 12.25 -2.45
C SER A 160 -17.77 13.34 -3.52
N PRO A 161 -18.88 13.65 -4.21
CA PRO A 161 -18.94 14.77 -5.14
C PRO A 161 -18.73 16.11 -4.46
#